data_4489128417c898777147099824a4317c
#
_entry.id   4489128417c898777147099824a4317c
#
_cell.length_a   1.000
_cell.length_b   1.000
_cell.length_c   1.000
_cell.angle_alpha   90.00
_cell.angle_beta   90.00
_cell.angle_gamma   90.00
#
_symmetry.space_group_name_H-M   'P 1'
#
loop_
_entity.id
_entity.type
_entity.pdbx_description
1 polymer ?
#
loop_
_entity_poly.entity_id
_entity_poly.type
_entity_poly.pdbx_seq_one_letter_code
_entity_poly.pdbx_strand_id
1 'polypeptide(L)'
;LTGNIDMAKTREDVVEAMFKMVKEAQGQKKLKPMDLTKAMIELYGDEGVDKQMCKDAIKELINSGRCVYTYYGGSYIEIPHQEGAAN
;
A
#
# COMPACT_ATOMS: atom_id res chain seq x y z
N LEU A 1 -7.46 -26.87 -1.00
CA LEU A 1 -7.38 -26.47 -0.60
C LEU A 1 -7.29 -26.01 -0.06
N THR A 2 -7.34 -25.92 -0.02
CA THR A 2 -7.28 -25.49 0.64
C THR A 2 -7.18 -24.69 1.01
N GLY A 3 -6.98 -24.48 0.85
CA GLY A 3 -6.64 -23.51 1.48
C GLY A 3 -7.42 -22.65 2.05
N ASN A 4 -7.85 -22.57 2.19
CA ASN A 4 -8.33 -21.89 2.82
C ASN A 4 -8.41 -21.62 3.71
N ILE A 5 -8.11 -21.93 3.65
CA ILE A 5 -8.06 -21.86 4.79
C ILE A 5 -7.64 -20.74 5.43
N ASP A 6 -6.79 -20.17 5.13
CA ASP A 6 -6.32 -19.13 5.74
C ASP A 6 -7.04 -17.97 5.48
N MET A 7 -7.81 -17.53 6.39
CA MET A 7 -8.62 -16.38 6.29
C MET A 7 -7.87 -15.12 6.66
N ALA A 8 -6.71 -15.23 7.26
CA ALA A 8 -5.97 -14.07 7.71
C ALA A 8 -5.13 -13.49 6.58
N LYS A 9 -5.08 -12.18 6.49
CA LYS A 9 -4.18 -11.51 5.56
C LYS A 9 -2.81 -11.37 6.19
N THR A 10 -1.78 -11.61 5.41
CA THR A 10 -0.43 -11.39 5.88
C THR A 10 0.02 -9.99 5.53
N ARG A 11 1.17 -9.59 6.08
CA ARG A 11 1.74 -8.30 5.74
C ARG A 11 1.99 -8.20 4.24
N GLU A 12 2.47 -9.29 3.63
CA GLU A 12 2.70 -9.28 2.19
C GLU A 12 1.42 -9.06 1.41
N ASP A 13 0.32 -9.64 1.87
CA ASP A 13 -0.96 -9.43 1.22
C ASP A 13 -1.34 -7.95 1.25
N VAL A 14 -1.11 -7.32 2.39
CA VAL A 14 -1.42 -5.91 2.55
C VAL A 14 -0.51 -5.05 1.69
N VAL A 15 0.78 -5.41 1.64
CA VAL A 15 1.74 -4.69 0.80
C VAL A 15 1.29 -4.70 -0.66
N GLU A 16 0.91 -5.88 -1.16
CA GLU A 16 0.49 -5.99 -2.54
C GLU A 16 -0.81 -5.24 -2.80
N ALA A 17 -1.76 -5.32 -1.87
CA ALA A 17 -3.01 -4.61 -2.02
C ALA A 17 -2.82 -3.11 -2.05
N MET A 18 -1.96 -2.60 -1.16
CA MET A 18 -1.66 -1.18 -1.14
C MET A 18 -0.95 -0.74 -2.41
N PHE A 19 0.00 -1.55 -2.88
CA PHE A 19 0.73 -1.22 -4.10
C PHE A 19 -0.23 -1.12 -5.27
N LYS A 20 -1.16 -2.05 -5.36
CA LYS A 20 -2.16 -2.03 -6.43
C LYS A 20 -3.01 -0.76 -6.35
N MET A 21 -3.41 -0.36 -5.15
CA MET A 21 -4.18 0.86 -4.97
C MET A 21 -3.41 2.08 -5.46
N VAL A 22 -2.14 2.15 -5.11
CA VAL A 22 -1.32 3.29 -5.51
C VAL A 22 -1.15 3.32 -7.02
N LYS A 23 -0.93 2.16 -7.61
CA LYS A 23 -0.81 2.08 -9.07
C LYS A 23 -2.08 2.54 -9.77
N GLU A 24 -3.22 2.10 -9.26
CA GLU A 24 -4.49 2.44 -9.88
C GLU A 24 -4.84 3.91 -9.72
N ALA A 25 -4.36 4.53 -8.65
CA ALA A 25 -4.62 5.93 -8.42
C ALA A 25 -3.68 6.85 -9.19
N GLN A 26 -2.60 6.29 -9.70
CA GLN A 26 -1.58 7.09 -10.35
C GLN A 26 -2.17 7.83 -11.56
N GLY A 27 -1.92 9.13 -11.60
CA GLY A 27 -2.47 9.96 -12.66
C GLY A 27 -3.89 10.42 -12.41
N GLN A 28 -4.53 9.93 -11.35
CA GLN A 28 -5.90 10.30 -11.04
C GLN A 28 -6.01 11.04 -9.73
N LYS A 29 -5.35 10.54 -8.70
CA LYS A 29 -5.36 11.19 -7.40
C LYS A 29 -4.14 10.73 -6.61
N LYS A 30 -3.83 11.49 -5.58
CA LYS A 30 -2.75 11.17 -4.68
C LYS A 30 -3.31 10.58 -3.41
N LEU A 31 -2.69 9.50 -2.93
CA LEU A 31 -3.15 8.81 -1.74
C LEU A 31 -2.23 9.11 -0.57
N LYS A 32 -2.82 9.42 0.56
CA LYS A 32 -2.07 9.61 1.80
C LYS A 32 -1.89 8.26 2.48
N PRO A 33 -0.86 8.13 3.31
CA PRO A 33 -0.70 6.88 4.08
C PRO A 33 -1.97 6.52 4.83
N MET A 34 -2.66 7.50 5.39
CA MET A 34 -3.90 7.25 6.11
C MET A 34 -4.98 6.68 5.21
N ASP A 35 -5.04 7.13 3.96
CA ASP A 35 -6.01 6.61 3.01
C ASP A 35 -5.80 5.14 2.76
N LEU A 36 -4.54 4.73 2.62
CA LEU A 36 -4.23 3.32 2.41
C LEU A 36 -4.56 2.51 3.66
N THR A 37 -4.21 3.04 4.82
CA THR A 37 -4.49 2.35 6.07
C THR A 37 -5.99 2.13 6.26
N LYS A 38 -6.76 3.17 6.05
CA LYS A 38 -8.21 3.08 6.22
C LYS A 38 -8.81 2.07 5.26
N ALA A 39 -8.36 2.10 4.00
CA ALA A 39 -8.89 1.18 3.01
C ALA A 39 -8.58 -0.26 3.38
N MET A 40 -7.36 -0.52 3.84
CA MET A 40 -6.99 -1.89 4.20
C MET A 40 -7.78 -2.39 5.39
N ILE A 41 -8.00 -1.54 6.38
CA ILE A 41 -8.77 -1.93 7.55
C ILE A 41 -10.22 -2.16 7.17
N GLU A 42 -10.76 -1.33 6.30
CA GLU A 42 -12.11 -1.49 5.83
C GLU A 42 -12.31 -2.79 5.07
N LEU A 43 -11.36 -3.12 4.22
CA LEU A 43 -11.47 -4.31 3.39
C LEU A 43 -11.12 -5.58 4.13
N TYR A 44 -10.12 -5.52 4.98
CA TYR A 44 -9.53 -6.72 5.56
C TYR A 44 -9.41 -6.71 7.07
N GLY A 45 -10.09 -5.78 7.73
CA GLY A 45 -10.01 -5.73 9.20
C GLY A 45 -10.48 -7.01 9.84
N ASP A 46 -11.47 -7.66 9.24
CA ASP A 46 -11.97 -8.93 9.73
C ASP A 46 -10.97 -10.05 9.56
N GLU A 47 -9.95 -9.84 8.77
CA GLU A 47 -8.92 -10.84 8.51
C GLU A 47 -7.62 -10.52 9.22
N GLY A 48 -7.69 -9.70 10.24
CA GLY A 48 -6.54 -9.44 11.09
C GLY A 48 -5.70 -8.24 10.71
N VAL A 49 -6.14 -7.45 9.75
CA VAL A 49 -5.37 -6.28 9.34
C VAL A 49 -5.69 -5.13 10.30
N ASP A 50 -4.64 -4.56 10.89
CA ASP A 50 -4.80 -3.44 11.80
C ASP A 50 -3.83 -2.33 11.43
N LYS A 51 -3.82 -1.28 12.22
CA LYS A 51 -2.97 -0.12 11.93
C LYS A 51 -1.49 -0.46 11.90
N GLN A 52 -1.06 -1.32 12.81
CA GLN A 52 0.35 -1.66 12.87
C GLN A 52 0.79 -2.41 11.63
N MET A 53 -0.03 -3.35 11.18
CA MET A 53 0.28 -4.08 9.96
C MET A 53 0.32 -3.14 8.77
N CYS A 54 -0.57 -2.17 8.71
CA CYS A 54 -0.58 -1.20 7.63
C CYS A 54 0.67 -0.33 7.66
N LYS A 55 1.10 0.09 8.85
CA LYS A 55 2.32 0.87 8.97
C LYS A 55 3.52 0.07 8.46
N ASP A 56 3.59 -1.18 8.86
CA ASP A 56 4.69 -2.04 8.44
C ASP A 56 4.67 -2.25 6.93
N ALA A 57 3.48 -2.39 6.36
CA ALA A 57 3.35 -2.58 4.92
C ALA A 57 3.81 -1.34 4.16
N ILE A 58 3.41 -0.16 4.62
CA ILE A 58 3.85 1.07 3.97
C ILE A 58 5.37 1.20 4.06
N LYS A 59 5.91 0.89 5.23
CA LYS A 59 7.35 0.96 5.42
C LYS A 59 8.06 0.03 4.43
N GLU A 60 7.51 -1.14 4.23
CA GLU A 60 8.10 -2.07 3.28
C GLU A 60 8.03 -1.54 1.86
N LEU A 61 6.92 -0.93 1.47
CA LEU A 61 6.80 -0.35 0.13
C LEU A 61 7.85 0.73 -0.10
N ILE A 62 8.09 1.55 0.92
CA ILE A 62 9.07 2.62 0.80
C ILE A 62 10.49 2.03 0.79
N ASN A 63 10.77 1.13 1.71
CA ASN A 63 12.11 0.56 1.83
C ASN A 63 12.53 -0.25 0.63
N SER A 64 11.57 -0.90 -0.02
CA SER A 64 11.86 -1.71 -1.19
C SER A 64 11.99 -0.87 -2.46
N GLY A 65 11.61 0.40 -2.39
CA GLY A 65 11.66 1.27 -3.55
C GLY A 65 10.46 1.17 -4.45
N ARG A 66 9.46 0.39 -4.07
CA ARG A 66 8.26 0.25 -4.89
C ARG A 66 7.39 1.49 -4.83
N CYS A 67 7.46 2.22 -3.72
CA CYS A 67 6.72 3.47 -3.56
C CYS A 67 7.64 4.50 -2.93
N VAL A 68 7.27 5.76 -3.07
CA VAL A 68 8.01 6.85 -2.46
C VAL A 68 7.03 7.80 -1.80
N TYR A 69 7.53 8.55 -0.84
CA TYR A 69 6.78 9.66 -0.27
C TYR A 69 6.99 10.89 -1.14
N THR A 70 5.89 11.60 -1.39
CA THR A 70 5.98 12.90 -2.06
C THR A 70 5.27 13.92 -1.17
N TYR A 71 5.65 15.17 -1.33
CA TYR A 71 5.19 16.22 -0.44
C TYR A 71 4.62 17.39 -1.23
N TYR A 72 3.33 17.60 -1.12
CA TYR A 72 2.63 18.69 -1.80
C TYR A 72 1.66 19.31 -0.80
N GLY A 73 2.21 19.90 0.24
CA GLY A 73 1.39 20.40 1.32
C GLY A 73 0.95 19.32 2.29
N GLY A 74 1.38 18.10 2.06
CA GLY A 74 1.10 16.94 2.89
C GLY A 74 1.91 15.80 2.35
N SER A 75 1.88 14.67 3.04
CA SER A 75 2.63 13.50 2.60
C SER A 75 1.73 12.57 1.82
N TYR A 76 2.23 12.08 0.70
CA TYR A 76 1.50 11.17 -0.17
C TYR A 76 2.37 10.00 -0.52
N ILE A 77 1.73 8.88 -0.88
CA ILE A 77 2.44 7.67 -1.31
C ILE A 77 2.22 7.55 -2.81
N GLU A 78 3.29 7.44 -3.56
CA GLU A 78 3.20 7.37 -5.02
C GLU A 78 4.19 6.35 -5.56
N ILE A 79 3.92 5.92 -6.79
CA ILE A 79 4.87 5.09 -7.51
C ILE A 79 6.02 6.00 -7.94
N PRO A 80 7.27 5.60 -7.77
CA PRO A 80 8.38 6.44 -8.20
C PRO A 80 8.34 6.63 -9.71
N HIS A 81 8.77 7.79 -10.14
CA HIS A 81 8.90 8.04 -11.55
C HIS A 81 9.96 7.13 -12.14
N GLN A 82 9.64 6.57 -13.27
CA GLN A 82 10.54 5.63 -13.90
C GLN A 82 11.18 6.18 -15.15
N GLU A 83 11.05 7.48 -15.38
CA GLU A 83 11.58 8.00 -16.60
C GLU A 83 13.05 7.79 -16.71
N GLY A 84 13.75 7.79 -15.61
CA GLY A 84 15.14 7.48 -15.65
C GLY A 84 15.39 6.10 -16.20
N ALA A 85 14.54 5.19 -15.78
CA ALA A 85 14.68 3.84 -16.25
C ALA A 85 14.22 3.73 -17.69
N ALA A 86 13.33 4.57 -18.06
CA ALA A 86 12.80 4.51 -19.40
C ALA A 86 13.79 4.99 -20.42
N ASN A 87 14.75 5.69 -19.99
CA ASN A 87 15.67 6.26 -20.95
C ASN A 87 16.74 5.36 -21.38
#